data_ecdd21b1b794e82793c87071fa7109f0
#
_entry.id   ecdd21b1b794e82793c87071fa7109f0
#
_cell.length_a   1.000
_cell.length_b   1.000
_cell.length_c   1.000
_cell.angle_alpha   90.00
_cell.angle_beta   90.00
_cell.angle_gamma   90.00
#
_symmetry.space_group_name_H-M   'P 1'
#
loop_
_entity.id
_entity.type
_entity.pdbx_description
1 polymer ?
#
loop_
_entity_poly.entity_id
_entity_poly.type
_entity_poly.pdbx_seq_one_letter_code
_entity_poly.pdbx_strand_id
1 'polypeptide(L)'
;MPERVIATQTWNVSLTETEKITALKEKTITYHETPGEADTEATLVRAKERAESLGIRNVVVATTTGRTGLRACEIFKGFTLIVVRHHTGFQTPGEQQMTPENEKAILASGAQIITAGHAFSGVERAMRTKRGMTGPLELMADTLRLFGDGTKVCLEITVMAADAGQIPVDQLIIAIGGSGKGADTALVVRPAHSNNFFDLYVSEIIAKPSAWGKG
;
A
#
# COMPACT_ATOMS: atom_id res chain seq x y z
N MET A 1 2.22 29.37 50.84
CA MET A 1 2.08 28.69 49.52
C MET A 1 1.41 27.36 49.74
N PRO A 2 0.22 27.07 49.20
CA PRO A 2 -0.44 25.79 49.42
C PRO A 2 0.16 24.74 48.47
N GLU A 3 0.53 23.61 49.04
CA GLU A 3 0.97 22.42 48.35
C GLU A 3 -0.15 21.88 47.42
N ARG A 4 0.18 21.70 46.13
CA ARG A 4 -0.70 21.00 45.21
C ARG A 4 -0.61 19.49 45.46
N VAL A 5 -1.65 18.93 46.06
CA VAL A 5 -1.86 17.48 46.10
C VAL A 5 -2.22 17.01 44.67
N ILE A 6 -1.30 16.32 44.01
CA ILE A 6 -1.57 15.63 42.75
C ILE A 6 -2.27 14.33 43.13
N ALA A 7 -3.59 14.27 42.89
CA ALA A 7 -4.35 13.04 43.03
C ALA A 7 -3.95 12.13 41.82
N THR A 8 -3.15 11.12 42.10
CA THR A 8 -2.90 10.00 41.17
C THR A 8 -4.16 9.15 41.11
N GLN A 9 -4.93 9.33 40.04
CA GLN A 9 -6.05 8.46 39.70
C GLN A 9 -5.48 7.12 39.20
N THR A 10 -5.36 6.14 40.05
CA THR A 10 -5.00 4.76 39.70
C THR A 10 -6.24 4.09 39.10
N TRP A 11 -6.21 3.86 37.76
CA TRP A 11 -7.19 3.03 37.10
C TRP A 11 -6.87 1.55 37.40
N ASN A 12 -7.35 1.04 38.52
CA ASN A 12 -7.31 -0.39 38.82
C ASN A 12 -8.51 -1.08 38.16
N VAL A 13 -8.41 -1.34 36.83
CA VAL A 13 -9.24 -2.34 36.17
C VAL A 13 -8.42 -3.63 36.13
N SER A 14 -8.56 -4.45 37.14
CA SER A 14 -7.96 -5.79 37.16
C SER A 14 -8.86 -6.70 36.29
N LEU A 15 -8.53 -6.81 35.01
CA LEU A 15 -9.08 -7.86 34.16
C LEU A 15 -8.49 -9.20 34.61
N THR A 16 -9.32 -10.26 34.65
CA THR A 16 -8.85 -11.63 34.83
C THR A 16 -7.93 -12.03 33.69
N GLU A 17 -7.02 -12.97 33.88
CA GLU A 17 -6.14 -13.49 32.82
C GLU A 17 -6.95 -13.96 31.59
N THR A 18 -8.11 -14.58 31.81
CA THR A 18 -9.01 -15.06 30.76
C THR A 18 -9.66 -13.90 30.01
N GLU A 19 -10.05 -12.82 30.68
CA GLU A 19 -10.60 -11.61 30.03
C GLU A 19 -9.53 -10.86 29.22
N LYS A 20 -8.29 -10.81 29.70
CA LYS A 20 -7.16 -10.25 28.94
C LYS A 20 -6.88 -11.05 27.67
N ILE A 21 -6.90 -12.37 27.72
CA ILE A 21 -6.70 -13.25 26.57
C ILE A 21 -7.86 -13.12 25.57
N THR A 22 -9.09 -12.99 26.03
CA THR A 22 -10.28 -12.85 25.18
C THR A 22 -10.31 -11.50 24.43
N ALA A 23 -9.62 -10.47 24.94
CA ALA A 23 -9.49 -9.18 24.26
C ALA A 23 -8.42 -9.17 23.14
N LEU A 24 -7.55 -10.18 23.06
CA LEU A 24 -6.54 -10.31 22.01
C LEU A 24 -7.18 -10.84 20.73
N LYS A 25 -6.91 -10.14 19.62
CA LYS A 25 -7.26 -10.60 18.28
C LYS A 25 -6.00 -11.05 17.55
N GLU A 26 -5.81 -12.34 17.45
CA GLU A 26 -4.73 -12.90 16.65
C GLU A 26 -5.10 -12.88 15.18
N LYS A 27 -4.13 -12.54 14.33
CA LYS A 27 -4.26 -12.52 12.88
C LYS A 27 -3.01 -13.12 12.25
N THR A 28 -3.19 -13.85 11.18
CA THR A 28 -2.09 -14.46 10.43
C THR A 28 -1.59 -13.51 9.35
N ILE A 29 -0.27 -13.36 9.26
CA ILE A 29 0.42 -12.68 8.15
C ILE A 29 1.01 -13.75 7.26
N THR A 30 0.83 -13.63 5.94
CA THR A 30 1.51 -14.49 4.97
C THR A 30 2.90 -13.92 4.69
N TYR A 31 3.94 -14.70 4.95
CA TYR A 31 5.30 -14.36 4.57
C TYR A 31 5.74 -15.18 3.36
N HIS A 32 6.10 -14.49 2.28
CA HIS A 32 6.74 -15.11 1.12
C HIS A 32 8.24 -15.29 1.39
N GLU A 33 8.83 -16.38 0.90
CA GLU A 33 10.26 -16.65 1.14
C GLU A 33 11.15 -15.62 0.42
N THR A 34 10.78 -15.24 -0.80
CA THR A 34 11.52 -14.28 -1.63
C THR A 34 10.60 -13.19 -2.16
N PRO A 35 11.11 -11.97 -2.38
CA PRO A 35 10.31 -10.93 -3.02
C PRO A 35 10.15 -11.18 -4.52
N GLY A 36 9.04 -10.70 -5.10
CA GLY A 36 8.86 -10.59 -6.54
C GLY A 36 7.63 -11.27 -7.13
N GLU A 37 7.71 -11.58 -8.43
CA GLU A 37 6.56 -11.94 -9.26
C GLU A 37 5.95 -13.31 -8.94
N ALA A 38 6.75 -14.24 -8.40
CA ALA A 38 6.32 -15.62 -8.16
C ALA A 38 5.08 -15.70 -7.22
N ASP A 39 4.97 -14.79 -6.27
CA ASP A 39 3.92 -14.78 -5.25
C ASP A 39 2.72 -13.88 -5.59
N THR A 40 2.68 -13.34 -6.82
CA THR A 40 1.61 -12.41 -7.25
C THR A 40 0.23 -13.01 -7.05
N GLU A 41 0.01 -14.23 -7.49
CA GLU A 41 -1.29 -14.91 -7.37
C GLU A 41 -1.70 -15.08 -5.91
N ALA A 42 -0.81 -15.61 -5.09
CA ALA A 42 -1.05 -15.83 -3.66
C ALA A 42 -1.35 -14.51 -2.94
N THR A 43 -0.60 -13.45 -3.23
CA THR A 43 -0.81 -12.11 -2.66
C THR A 43 -2.18 -11.55 -3.01
N LEU A 44 -2.59 -11.62 -4.28
CA LEU A 44 -3.89 -11.13 -4.75
C LEU A 44 -5.05 -11.92 -4.12
N VAL A 45 -4.94 -13.24 -4.03
CA VAL A 45 -5.97 -14.11 -3.42
C VAL A 45 -6.10 -13.81 -1.94
N ARG A 46 -4.98 -13.75 -1.18
CA ARG A 46 -5.01 -13.41 0.26
C ARG A 46 -5.56 -12.00 0.50
N ALA A 47 -5.23 -11.05 -0.34
CA ALA A 47 -5.77 -9.70 -0.27
C ALA A 47 -7.29 -9.68 -0.47
N LYS A 48 -7.82 -10.46 -1.44
CA LYS A 48 -9.25 -10.60 -1.67
C LYS A 48 -9.97 -11.26 -0.49
N GLU A 49 -9.48 -12.40 -0.01
CA GLU A 49 -10.04 -13.09 1.16
C GLU A 49 -10.15 -12.13 2.35
N ARG A 50 -9.11 -11.32 2.56
CA ARG A 50 -9.12 -10.34 3.65
C ARG A 50 -10.08 -9.19 3.41
N ALA A 51 -10.16 -8.66 2.19
CA ALA A 51 -11.12 -7.64 1.80
C ALA A 51 -12.56 -8.12 2.07
N GLU A 52 -12.91 -9.32 1.64
CA GLU A 52 -14.22 -9.94 1.86
C GLU A 52 -14.55 -10.08 3.34
N SER A 53 -13.59 -10.58 4.14
CA SER A 53 -13.76 -10.77 5.59
C SER A 53 -13.99 -9.45 6.37
N LEU A 54 -13.50 -8.33 5.85
CA LEU A 54 -13.63 -7.00 6.44
C LEU A 54 -14.73 -6.15 5.78
N GLY A 55 -15.38 -6.65 4.74
CA GLY A 55 -16.38 -5.87 3.97
C GLY A 55 -15.76 -4.72 3.17
N ILE A 56 -14.44 -4.74 2.93
CA ILE A 56 -13.74 -3.71 2.15
C ILE A 56 -14.03 -3.92 0.68
N ARG A 57 -14.35 -2.83 -0.05
CA ARG A 57 -14.67 -2.86 -1.48
C ARG A 57 -13.68 -2.12 -2.35
N ASN A 58 -12.88 -1.22 -1.79
CA ASN A 58 -11.90 -0.42 -2.51
C ASN A 58 -10.53 -1.10 -2.48
N VAL A 59 -9.97 -1.35 -3.65
CA VAL A 59 -8.66 -2.01 -3.84
C VAL A 59 -7.81 -1.15 -4.75
N VAL A 60 -6.58 -0.87 -4.32
CA VAL A 60 -5.58 -0.17 -5.10
C VAL A 60 -4.42 -1.12 -5.38
N VAL A 61 -4.02 -1.26 -6.65
CA VAL A 61 -2.94 -2.17 -7.07
C VAL A 61 -1.92 -1.46 -7.94
N ALA A 62 -0.63 -1.66 -7.64
CA ALA A 62 0.46 -1.19 -8.47
C ALA A 62 0.68 -2.12 -9.68
N THR A 63 1.00 -1.55 -10.82
CA THR A 63 1.44 -2.31 -11.99
C THR A 63 2.38 -1.48 -12.86
N THR A 64 3.36 -2.12 -13.46
CA THR A 64 4.27 -1.47 -14.43
C THR A 64 3.79 -1.67 -15.86
N THR A 65 3.73 -2.92 -16.29
CA THR A 65 3.35 -3.28 -17.68
C THR A 65 1.86 -3.54 -17.88
N GLY A 66 1.08 -3.55 -16.79
CA GLY A 66 -0.34 -3.90 -16.79
C GLY A 66 -0.63 -5.35 -16.38
N ARG A 67 0.34 -6.26 -16.38
CA ARG A 67 0.12 -7.70 -16.10
C ARG A 67 -0.53 -7.93 -14.73
N THR A 68 0.03 -7.35 -13.68
CA THR A 68 -0.54 -7.46 -12.32
C THR A 68 -1.93 -6.82 -12.23
N GLY A 69 -2.13 -5.67 -12.90
CA GLY A 69 -3.43 -5.01 -12.98
C GLY A 69 -4.50 -5.88 -13.64
N LEU A 70 -4.17 -6.53 -14.77
CA LEU A 70 -5.08 -7.48 -15.44
C LEU A 70 -5.44 -8.65 -14.55
N ARG A 71 -4.45 -9.25 -13.88
CA ARG A 71 -4.72 -10.36 -12.97
C ARG A 71 -5.59 -9.92 -11.80
N ALA A 72 -5.37 -8.70 -11.27
CA ALA A 72 -6.23 -8.13 -10.25
C ALA A 72 -7.67 -7.92 -10.75
N CYS A 73 -7.90 -7.49 -12.00
CA CYS A 73 -9.24 -7.38 -12.59
C CYS A 73 -10.02 -8.71 -12.58
N GLU A 74 -9.33 -9.82 -12.81
CA GLU A 74 -9.96 -11.15 -12.79
C GLU A 74 -10.33 -11.58 -11.36
N ILE A 75 -9.44 -11.34 -10.39
CA ILE A 75 -9.61 -11.75 -9.00
C ILE A 75 -10.63 -10.85 -8.28
N PHE A 76 -10.55 -9.54 -8.45
CA PHE A 76 -11.38 -8.56 -7.73
C PHE A 76 -12.66 -8.18 -8.48
N LYS A 77 -13.27 -9.11 -9.22
CA LYS A 77 -14.60 -8.88 -9.82
C LYS A 77 -15.62 -8.47 -8.74
N GLY A 78 -16.32 -7.36 -9.00
CA GLY A 78 -17.31 -6.80 -8.06
C GLY A 78 -16.73 -5.87 -6.99
N PHE A 79 -15.42 -5.58 -7.04
CA PHE A 79 -14.77 -4.56 -6.23
C PHE A 79 -14.57 -3.27 -7.03
N THR A 80 -14.38 -2.16 -6.34
CA THR A 80 -13.86 -0.92 -6.94
C THR A 80 -12.35 -1.06 -7.04
N LEU A 81 -11.84 -1.35 -8.24
CA LEU A 81 -10.42 -1.59 -8.47
C LEU A 81 -9.75 -0.38 -9.13
N ILE A 82 -8.72 0.11 -8.47
CA ILE A 82 -7.89 1.22 -8.95
C ILE A 82 -6.49 0.67 -9.27
N VAL A 83 -6.08 0.80 -10.51
CA VAL A 83 -4.79 0.35 -11.02
C VAL A 83 -3.87 1.56 -11.14
N VAL A 84 -2.80 1.59 -10.37
CA VAL A 84 -1.82 2.68 -10.40
C VAL A 84 -0.60 2.24 -11.20
N ARG A 85 -0.29 2.98 -12.26
CA ARG A 85 0.90 2.74 -13.10
C ARG A 85 1.95 3.84 -12.92
N HIS A 86 3.15 3.59 -13.40
CA HIS A 86 4.17 4.63 -13.45
C HIS A 86 3.70 5.81 -14.30
N HIS A 87 4.16 7.02 -13.97
CA HIS A 87 3.95 8.18 -14.82
C HIS A 87 4.63 8.00 -16.18
N THR A 88 4.10 8.63 -17.22
CA THR A 88 4.73 8.66 -18.55
C THR A 88 6.12 9.30 -18.44
N GLY A 89 7.11 8.73 -19.11
CA GLY A 89 8.50 9.17 -19.02
C GLY A 89 9.25 8.68 -17.77
N PHE A 90 8.74 7.68 -17.05
CA PHE A 90 9.41 7.15 -15.85
C PHE A 90 10.77 6.52 -16.18
N GLN A 91 10.86 5.77 -17.26
CA GLN A 91 12.08 5.10 -17.74
C GLN A 91 12.65 5.80 -18.97
N THR A 92 11.83 5.99 -20.00
CA THR A 92 12.19 6.66 -21.24
C THR A 92 11.28 7.87 -21.46
N PRO A 93 11.83 9.06 -21.74
CA PRO A 93 11.02 10.26 -21.95
C PRO A 93 9.93 10.05 -23.02
N GLY A 94 8.68 10.41 -22.66
CA GLY A 94 7.53 10.29 -23.56
C GLY A 94 6.89 8.91 -23.65
N GLU A 95 7.52 7.86 -23.09
CA GLU A 95 7.01 6.49 -23.16
C GLU A 95 6.25 6.08 -21.90
N GLN A 96 5.23 5.24 -22.10
CA GLN A 96 4.48 4.57 -21.04
C GLN A 96 4.84 3.07 -21.03
N GLN A 97 5.15 2.56 -19.86
CA GLN A 97 5.56 1.15 -19.70
C GLN A 97 4.37 0.16 -19.78
N MET A 98 3.15 0.61 -19.41
CA MET A 98 1.95 -0.21 -19.60
C MET A 98 1.66 -0.35 -21.10
N THR A 99 1.46 -1.59 -21.54
CA THR A 99 1.16 -1.81 -22.98
C THR A 99 -0.26 -1.36 -23.30
N PRO A 100 -0.52 -0.87 -24.55
CA PRO A 100 -1.86 -0.44 -24.96
C PRO A 100 -2.91 -1.55 -24.85
N GLU A 101 -2.52 -2.80 -25.09
CA GLU A 101 -3.41 -3.97 -24.98
C GLU A 101 -3.84 -4.18 -23.54
N ASN A 102 -2.91 -4.12 -22.59
CA ASN A 102 -3.19 -4.27 -21.16
C ASN A 102 -4.03 -3.10 -20.64
N GLU A 103 -3.72 -1.88 -21.06
CA GLU A 103 -4.51 -0.69 -20.72
C GLU A 103 -5.96 -0.85 -21.16
N LYS A 104 -6.17 -1.19 -22.44
CA LYS A 104 -7.52 -1.43 -23.00
C LYS A 104 -8.27 -2.52 -22.25
N ALA A 105 -7.62 -3.63 -21.94
CA ALA A 105 -8.24 -4.75 -21.24
C ALA A 105 -8.61 -4.40 -19.78
N ILE A 106 -7.75 -3.66 -19.07
CA ILE A 106 -8.02 -3.19 -17.70
C ILE A 106 -9.23 -2.24 -17.71
N LEU A 107 -9.27 -1.26 -18.61
CA LEU A 107 -10.40 -0.33 -18.75
C LEU A 107 -11.70 -1.05 -19.11
N ALA A 108 -11.63 -2.04 -20.01
CA ALA A 108 -12.79 -2.84 -20.41
C ALA A 108 -13.37 -3.68 -19.26
N SER A 109 -12.57 -4.01 -18.22
CA SER A 109 -13.04 -4.70 -17.02
C SER A 109 -13.81 -3.81 -16.04
N GLY A 110 -13.85 -2.50 -16.28
CA GLY A 110 -14.43 -1.49 -15.40
C GLY A 110 -13.49 -0.96 -14.33
N ALA A 111 -12.22 -1.40 -14.29
CA ALA A 111 -11.22 -0.84 -13.41
C ALA A 111 -10.76 0.54 -13.89
N GLN A 112 -10.33 1.38 -12.96
CA GLN A 112 -9.80 2.71 -13.26
C GLN A 112 -8.26 2.67 -13.28
N ILE A 113 -7.65 3.49 -14.12
CA ILE A 113 -6.18 3.61 -14.21
C ILE A 113 -5.75 5.00 -13.79
N ILE A 114 -4.79 5.07 -12.86
CA ILE A 114 -4.15 6.32 -12.44
C ILE A 114 -2.74 6.40 -13.03
N THR A 115 -2.45 7.55 -13.63
CA THR A 115 -1.12 7.94 -14.09
C THR A 115 -0.79 9.29 -13.43
N ALA A 116 0.11 9.29 -12.46
CA ALA A 116 0.48 10.49 -11.71
C ALA A 116 1.96 10.44 -11.31
N GLY A 117 2.53 11.59 -10.94
CA GLY A 117 3.85 11.64 -10.31
C GLY A 117 3.85 10.81 -9.03
N HIS A 118 4.97 10.18 -8.74
CA HIS A 118 5.10 9.32 -7.54
C HIS A 118 5.14 10.16 -6.27
N ALA A 119 4.28 9.85 -5.30
CA ALA A 119 4.13 10.64 -4.08
C ALA A 119 5.43 10.71 -3.24
N PHE A 120 6.25 9.64 -3.26
CA PHE A 120 7.51 9.60 -2.50
C PHE A 120 8.77 9.70 -3.35
N SER A 121 8.67 10.18 -4.57
CA SER A 121 9.85 10.47 -5.38
C SER A 121 9.69 11.71 -6.26
N GLY A 122 8.71 11.75 -7.12
CA GLY A 122 8.38 12.92 -7.92
C GLY A 122 9.60 13.67 -8.45
N VAL A 123 9.64 14.99 -8.21
CA VAL A 123 10.75 15.87 -8.61
C VAL A 123 12.04 15.60 -7.83
N GLU A 124 11.97 15.07 -6.60
CA GLU A 124 13.17 14.74 -5.80
C GLU A 124 14.06 13.70 -6.48
N ARG A 125 13.49 12.79 -7.29
CA ARG A 125 14.30 11.87 -8.11
C ARG A 125 15.24 12.61 -9.06
N ALA A 126 14.81 13.73 -9.66
CA ALA A 126 15.65 14.55 -10.51
C ALA A 126 16.74 15.27 -9.72
N MET A 127 16.46 15.70 -8.50
CA MET A 127 17.46 16.28 -7.59
C MET A 127 18.52 15.27 -7.21
N ARG A 128 18.13 14.05 -6.86
CA ARG A 128 19.06 12.96 -6.57
C ARG A 128 19.95 12.64 -7.77
N THR A 129 19.33 12.37 -8.92
CA THR A 129 20.08 11.91 -10.11
C THR A 129 21.00 12.98 -10.71
N LYS A 130 20.59 14.26 -10.66
CA LYS A 130 21.36 15.35 -11.26
C LYS A 130 22.23 16.15 -10.29
N ARG A 131 21.94 16.09 -9.00
CA ARG A 131 22.62 16.90 -7.98
C ARG A 131 23.21 16.08 -6.84
N GLY A 132 22.95 14.77 -6.78
CA GLY A 132 23.37 13.92 -5.65
C GLY A 132 22.70 14.27 -4.32
N MET A 133 21.55 14.95 -4.35
CA MET A 133 20.84 15.41 -3.16
C MET A 133 19.70 14.44 -2.82
N THR A 134 19.67 13.96 -1.59
CA THR A 134 18.55 13.18 -1.03
C THR A 134 17.59 14.13 -0.33
N GLY A 135 16.35 14.12 -0.72
CA GLY A 135 15.27 14.92 -0.09
C GLY A 135 14.49 14.17 0.97
N PRO A 136 13.60 14.87 1.69
CA PRO A 136 12.79 14.27 2.76
C PRO A 136 11.83 13.17 2.26
N LEU A 137 11.27 13.27 1.05
CA LEU A 137 10.40 12.22 0.50
C LEU A 137 11.17 10.93 0.23
N GLU A 138 12.41 11.02 -0.20
CA GLU A 138 13.26 9.86 -0.42
C GLU A 138 13.64 9.18 0.90
N LEU A 139 13.93 9.97 1.95
CA LEU A 139 14.17 9.45 3.29
C LEU A 139 12.94 8.72 3.84
N MET A 140 11.74 9.29 3.64
CA MET A 140 10.48 8.62 3.99
C MET A 140 10.32 7.30 3.22
N ALA A 141 10.57 7.31 1.91
CA ALA A 141 10.51 6.10 1.08
C ALA A 141 11.47 5.02 1.59
N ASP A 142 12.71 5.38 1.94
CA ASP A 142 13.70 4.44 2.45
C ASP A 142 13.34 3.91 3.84
N THR A 143 12.76 4.74 4.69
CA THR A 143 12.22 4.31 5.99
C THR A 143 11.10 3.27 5.82
N LEU A 144 10.19 3.49 4.87
CA LEU A 144 9.12 2.53 4.58
C LEU A 144 9.64 1.21 3.97
N ARG A 145 10.74 1.26 3.22
CA ARG A 145 11.40 0.05 2.69
C ARG A 145 12.02 -0.84 3.76
N LEU A 146 12.21 -0.36 4.98
CA LEU A 146 12.59 -1.21 6.13
C LEU A 146 11.55 -2.30 6.40
N PHE A 147 10.29 -2.07 6.02
CA PHE A 147 9.20 -3.04 6.11
C PHE A 147 9.01 -3.86 4.82
N GLY A 148 9.84 -3.63 3.80
CA GLY A 148 9.77 -4.23 2.46
C GLY A 148 9.47 -3.19 1.38
N ASP A 149 10.04 -3.38 0.18
CA ASP A 149 9.81 -2.48 -0.97
C ASP A 149 8.32 -2.38 -1.32
N GLY A 150 7.61 -3.51 -1.30
CA GLY A 150 6.17 -3.56 -1.56
C GLY A 150 5.35 -2.74 -0.55
N THR A 151 5.78 -2.66 0.72
CA THR A 151 5.13 -1.80 1.72
C THR A 151 5.21 -0.33 1.32
N LYS A 152 6.40 0.14 0.92
CA LYS A 152 6.56 1.51 0.42
C LYS A 152 5.65 1.77 -0.78
N VAL A 153 5.60 0.82 -1.73
CA VAL A 153 4.75 0.94 -2.93
C VAL A 153 3.27 1.00 -2.56
N CYS A 154 2.79 0.15 -1.65
CA CYS A 154 1.40 0.17 -1.19
C CYS A 154 0.99 1.55 -0.64
N LEU A 155 1.83 2.17 0.19
CA LEU A 155 1.54 3.47 0.77
C LEU A 155 1.62 4.59 -0.26
N GLU A 156 2.59 4.54 -1.17
CA GLU A 156 2.73 5.51 -2.26
C GLU A 156 1.50 5.53 -3.16
N ILE A 157 1.05 4.36 -3.64
CA ILE A 157 -0.13 4.27 -4.51
C ILE A 157 -1.43 4.62 -3.78
N THR A 158 -1.50 4.40 -2.47
CA THR A 158 -2.64 4.82 -1.65
C THR A 158 -2.77 6.35 -1.66
N VAL A 159 -1.68 7.08 -1.40
CA VAL A 159 -1.68 8.55 -1.46
C VAL A 159 -2.02 9.02 -2.88
N MET A 160 -1.41 8.42 -3.91
CA MET A 160 -1.70 8.78 -5.30
C MET A 160 -3.17 8.59 -5.66
N ALA A 161 -3.80 7.49 -5.20
CA ALA A 161 -5.22 7.22 -5.45
C ALA A 161 -6.15 8.15 -4.66
N ALA A 162 -5.78 8.51 -3.42
CA ALA A 162 -6.51 9.46 -2.61
C ALA A 162 -6.47 10.88 -3.24
N ASP A 163 -5.28 11.34 -3.62
CA ASP A 163 -5.10 12.66 -4.26
C ASP A 163 -5.80 12.77 -5.62
N ALA A 164 -5.92 11.64 -6.33
CA ALA A 164 -6.69 11.56 -7.56
C ALA A 164 -8.22 11.50 -7.33
N GLY A 165 -8.69 11.46 -6.06
CA GLY A 165 -10.12 11.37 -5.73
C GLY A 165 -10.77 10.04 -6.10
N GLN A 166 -9.97 8.97 -6.25
CA GLN A 166 -10.46 7.67 -6.70
C GLN A 166 -10.78 6.70 -5.56
N ILE A 167 -10.38 7.02 -4.34
CA ILE A 167 -10.70 6.25 -3.13
C ILE A 167 -11.16 7.18 -2.00
N PRO A 168 -12.06 6.71 -1.11
CA PRO A 168 -12.42 7.45 0.10
C PRO A 168 -11.26 7.46 1.10
N VAL A 169 -11.16 8.51 1.93
CA VAL A 169 -10.15 8.61 3.00
C VAL A 169 -10.69 8.30 4.39
N ASP A 170 -12.00 8.13 4.51
CA ASP A 170 -12.71 7.80 5.75
C ASP A 170 -12.99 6.30 5.95
N GLN A 171 -12.60 5.47 4.97
CA GLN A 171 -12.81 4.02 4.97
C GLN A 171 -11.48 3.29 4.77
N LEU A 172 -11.42 2.04 5.28
CA LEU A 172 -10.30 1.15 5.00
C LEU A 172 -10.32 0.68 3.55
N ILE A 173 -9.14 0.53 2.97
CA ILE A 173 -8.93 -0.03 1.64
C ILE A 173 -7.90 -1.17 1.69
N ILE A 174 -7.82 -1.94 0.60
CA ILE A 174 -6.71 -2.85 0.34
C ILE A 174 -5.72 -2.16 -0.60
N ALA A 175 -4.44 -2.13 -0.21
CA ALA A 175 -3.35 -1.66 -1.06
C ALA A 175 -2.42 -2.84 -1.40
N ILE A 176 -2.11 -3.02 -2.69
CA ILE A 176 -1.31 -4.14 -3.20
C ILE A 176 -0.13 -3.60 -4.00
N GLY A 177 1.07 -3.98 -3.60
CA GLY A 177 2.32 -3.58 -4.23
C GLY A 177 3.31 -4.75 -4.33
N GLY A 178 4.52 -4.45 -4.77
CA GLY A 178 5.56 -5.48 -4.89
C GLY A 178 6.96 -4.92 -5.00
N SER A 179 7.93 -5.82 -4.99
CA SER A 179 9.36 -5.56 -5.05
C SER A 179 9.85 -5.70 -6.50
N GLY A 180 9.69 -4.64 -7.29
CA GLY A 180 10.18 -4.58 -8.69
C GLY A 180 9.19 -5.14 -9.72
N LYS A 181 8.91 -6.43 -9.72
CA LYS A 181 7.96 -7.08 -10.64
C LYS A 181 6.91 -7.87 -9.87
N GLY A 182 5.66 -7.87 -10.38
CA GLY A 182 4.54 -8.56 -9.77
C GLY A 182 4.04 -7.88 -8.50
N ALA A 183 3.34 -8.65 -7.65
CA ALA A 183 2.86 -8.24 -6.33
C ALA A 183 3.29 -9.28 -5.29
N ASP A 184 3.87 -8.83 -4.20
CA ASP A 184 4.32 -9.66 -3.09
C ASP A 184 3.90 -9.10 -1.72
N THR A 185 3.22 -7.97 -1.73
CA THR A 185 2.82 -7.25 -0.51
C THR A 185 1.39 -6.76 -0.63
N ALA A 186 0.60 -7.01 0.42
CA ALA A 186 -0.77 -6.52 0.56
C ALA A 186 -1.01 -6.00 1.97
N LEU A 187 -1.65 -4.83 2.08
CA LEU A 187 -1.94 -4.13 3.32
C LEU A 187 -3.41 -3.75 3.42
N VAL A 188 -3.93 -3.66 4.64
CA VAL A 188 -5.15 -2.91 4.95
C VAL A 188 -4.74 -1.53 5.41
N VAL A 189 -5.20 -0.50 4.72
CA VAL A 189 -4.76 0.88 4.95
C VAL A 189 -5.97 1.79 5.15
N ARG A 190 -5.88 2.71 6.12
CA ARG A 190 -6.70 3.92 6.16
C ARG A 190 -5.99 4.99 5.34
N PRO A 191 -6.55 5.41 4.20
CA PRO A 191 -5.91 6.39 3.32
C PRO A 191 -5.85 7.78 3.93
N ALA A 192 -4.94 8.60 3.40
CA ALA A 192 -4.92 10.04 3.61
C ALA A 192 -4.44 10.73 2.32
N HIS A 193 -4.83 11.99 2.14
CA HIS A 193 -4.25 12.84 1.10
C HIS A 193 -2.80 13.21 1.43
N SER A 194 -2.02 13.58 0.42
CA SER A 194 -0.62 14.01 0.61
C SER A 194 -0.46 15.14 1.64
N ASN A 195 -1.39 16.11 1.66
CA ASN A 195 -1.39 17.19 2.64
C ASN A 195 -1.60 16.72 4.09
N ASN A 196 -2.18 15.54 4.27
CA ASN A 196 -2.48 14.93 5.55
C ASN A 196 -1.77 13.57 5.69
N PHE A 197 -0.60 13.41 5.08
CA PHE A 197 0.11 12.15 4.99
C PHE A 197 0.25 11.41 6.34
N PHE A 198 0.47 12.13 7.42
CA PHE A 198 0.66 11.55 8.75
C PHE A 198 -0.64 11.02 9.41
N ASP A 199 -1.80 11.22 8.77
CA ASP A 199 -3.06 10.60 9.15
C ASP A 199 -3.26 9.23 8.48
N LEU A 200 -2.38 8.86 7.52
CA LEU A 200 -2.37 7.55 6.90
C LEU A 200 -1.96 6.49 7.92
N TYR A 201 -2.72 5.38 7.96
CA TYR A 201 -2.47 4.34 8.95
C TYR A 201 -2.53 2.94 8.34
N VAL A 202 -1.50 2.12 8.58
CA VAL A 202 -1.48 0.70 8.21
C VAL A 202 -2.18 -0.09 9.31
N SER A 203 -3.40 -0.53 9.05
CA SER A 203 -4.19 -1.31 10.01
C SER A 203 -3.75 -2.76 10.09
N GLU A 204 -3.34 -3.36 8.95
CA GLU A 204 -2.89 -4.74 8.88
C GLU A 204 -1.87 -4.95 7.77
N ILE A 205 -0.95 -5.90 8.01
CA ILE A 205 -0.12 -6.49 6.96
C ILE A 205 -0.76 -7.85 6.63
N ILE A 206 -1.22 -8.03 5.40
CA ILE A 206 -1.84 -9.27 4.93
C ILE A 206 -0.77 -10.24 4.45
N ALA A 207 0.14 -9.75 3.61
CA ALA A 207 1.24 -10.51 3.04
C ALA A 207 2.44 -9.60 2.78
N LYS A 208 3.65 -10.14 2.90
CA LYS A 208 4.91 -9.50 2.50
C LYS A 208 6.05 -10.52 2.41
N PRO A 209 7.14 -10.23 1.69
CA PRO A 209 8.35 -11.05 1.77
C PRO A 209 8.96 -11.05 3.17
N SER A 210 9.50 -12.20 3.60
CA SER A 210 10.33 -12.33 4.81
C SER A 210 11.80 -12.01 4.52
N ALA A 211 12.26 -12.30 3.31
CA ALA A 211 13.62 -11.99 2.89
C ALA A 211 13.75 -10.59 2.31
N TRP A 212 14.94 -10.03 2.44
CA TRP A 212 15.28 -8.74 1.83
C TRP A 212 15.75 -8.94 0.39
N GLY A 213 15.03 -8.35 -0.58
CA GLY A 213 15.29 -8.50 -2.00
C GLY A 213 16.37 -7.58 -2.56
N LYS A 214 17.48 -7.36 -1.86
CA LYS A 214 18.64 -6.75 -2.47
C LYS A 214 19.42 -7.82 -3.24
N GLY A 215 19.06 -8.00 -4.52
CA GLY A 215 19.93 -8.58 -5.53
C GLY A 215 20.66 -7.48 -6.28
#